data_91c53e73ce7600be1646c28c9ff8bec9
#
_entry.id   91c53e73ce7600be1646c28c9ff8bec9
#
_cell.length_a   1.000
_cell.length_b   1.000
_cell.length_c   1.000
_cell.angle_alpha   90.00
_cell.angle_beta   90.00
_cell.angle_gamma   90.00
#
_symmetry.space_group_name_H-M   'P 1'
#
loop_
_entity.id
_entity.type
_entity.pdbx_description
1 polymer ?
#
loop_
_entity_poly.entity_id
_entity_poly.type
_entity_poly.pdbx_seq_one_letter_code
_entity_poly.pdbx_strand_id
1 'polypeptide(L)'
;MEIKDIKAVYFVGAGGIGMSAIARYFIHRGIVVAGYDKTPSNLTKQLEKEGMLIHYTEDITEIPHACKDPKTCLVIYTPAIPNDHKELKFFREGGFEIQKRAQVLGTLTRTHKGLCVAGTHGKTSTSTMCAHIMHQSSIDCNAFLGGISKNYGTNYILSDNSDYVVIEADEFDRSFHWLRPWMSVITATDPDHLDIYGTKEAYLESFRHYTELIQPGGALILHTDLEMKANVQEGVTIYEYSLDKGDFHAENIKIENGNITFDFISPIESIKNVELGNPVPINIENGVAAMAMAQLNGCTAEELKYGMATYHGVDRRFDFSLKNDRHVLISDYAHHPKEIYQSAKSIRQLYSNRKITAIFQPHLYTRTRDFYKEFADALSQLDEVILCDIYPAREQPIPGVTSKLIYDNLAEGVEKSMIKKDEVIDLVKSRDFDVLVILGAGDLDNQVPKIAKILESKK
;
A
#
# COMPACT_ATOMS: atom_id res chain seq x y z
N MET A 1 -26.33 -11.83 5.35
CA MET A 1 -25.80 -13.09 5.93
C MET A 1 -24.85 -12.73 7.06
N GLU A 2 -24.93 -13.37 8.22
CA GLU A 2 -23.92 -13.18 9.27
C GLU A 2 -22.70 -14.05 8.98
N ILE A 3 -21.50 -13.61 9.39
CA ILE A 3 -20.23 -14.32 9.11
C ILE A 3 -20.29 -15.79 9.57
N LYS A 4 -20.98 -16.07 10.68
CA LYS A 4 -21.15 -17.44 11.21
C LYS A 4 -21.99 -18.38 10.34
N ASP A 5 -22.81 -17.83 9.44
CA ASP A 5 -23.68 -18.60 8.55
C ASP A 5 -23.04 -18.94 7.21
N ILE A 6 -21.87 -18.33 6.93
CA ILE A 6 -21.13 -18.52 5.68
C ILE A 6 -20.42 -19.87 5.70
N LYS A 7 -20.70 -20.73 4.72
CA LYS A 7 -20.02 -22.02 4.50
C LYS A 7 -19.11 -22.02 3.29
N ALA A 8 -19.37 -21.11 2.33
CA ALA A 8 -18.55 -20.93 1.16
C ALA A 8 -18.44 -19.44 0.80
N VAL A 9 -17.32 -19.06 0.21
CA VAL A 9 -17.12 -17.72 -0.35
C VAL A 9 -16.61 -17.85 -1.78
N TYR A 10 -17.23 -17.10 -2.67
CA TYR A 10 -16.82 -17.06 -4.07
C TYR A 10 -16.31 -15.68 -4.47
N PHE A 11 -15.10 -15.62 -5.03
CA PHE A 11 -14.45 -14.38 -5.44
C PHE A 11 -14.52 -14.17 -6.95
N VAL A 12 -15.04 -13.02 -7.39
CA VAL A 12 -14.96 -12.60 -8.78
C VAL A 12 -13.88 -11.52 -8.89
N GLY A 13 -12.70 -11.91 -9.41
CA GLY A 13 -11.47 -11.12 -9.39
C GLY A 13 -10.60 -11.44 -8.17
N ALA A 14 -10.18 -12.71 -8.02
CA ALA A 14 -9.49 -13.21 -6.82
C ALA A 14 -8.06 -12.70 -6.66
N GLY A 15 -7.34 -12.38 -7.77
CA GLY A 15 -5.90 -12.09 -7.79
C GLY A 15 -5.51 -10.68 -7.35
N GLY A 16 -6.47 -9.83 -6.97
CA GLY A 16 -6.16 -8.51 -6.42
C GLY A 16 -5.57 -8.61 -5.02
N ILE A 17 -4.57 -7.74 -4.70
CA ILE A 17 -3.89 -7.75 -3.38
C ILE A 17 -4.88 -7.66 -2.22
N GLY A 18 -5.87 -6.78 -2.28
CA GLY A 18 -6.88 -6.65 -1.23
C GLY A 18 -7.90 -7.80 -1.20
N MET A 19 -8.16 -8.47 -2.32
CA MET A 19 -9.04 -9.65 -2.40
C MET A 19 -8.38 -10.86 -1.76
N SER A 20 -7.09 -11.06 -2.01
CA SER A 20 -6.32 -12.18 -1.46
C SER A 20 -6.24 -12.16 0.07
N ALA A 21 -6.17 -11.00 0.70
CA ALA A 21 -6.20 -10.87 2.15
C ALA A 21 -7.51 -11.39 2.73
N ILE A 22 -8.66 -11.04 2.12
CA ILE A 22 -9.97 -11.52 2.54
C ILE A 22 -10.14 -13.02 2.24
N ALA A 23 -9.61 -13.50 1.10
CA ALA A 23 -9.63 -14.93 0.78
C ALA A 23 -8.92 -15.75 1.88
N ARG A 24 -7.73 -15.32 2.31
CA ARG A 24 -6.96 -15.93 3.40
C ARG A 24 -7.73 -15.92 4.73
N TYR A 25 -8.41 -14.83 5.03
CA TYR A 25 -9.26 -14.75 6.24
C TYR A 25 -10.30 -15.87 6.27
N PHE A 26 -10.99 -16.13 5.15
CA PHE A 26 -12.00 -17.19 5.09
C PHE A 26 -11.39 -18.60 5.02
N ILE A 27 -10.27 -18.78 4.30
CA ILE A 27 -9.52 -20.05 4.27
C ILE A 27 -9.11 -20.44 5.69
N HIS A 28 -8.55 -19.50 6.45
CA HIS A 28 -8.10 -19.76 7.83
C HIS A 28 -9.25 -20.18 8.75
N ARG A 29 -10.44 -19.67 8.51
CA ARG A 29 -11.67 -20.08 9.24
C ARG A 29 -12.26 -21.41 8.78
N GLY A 30 -11.59 -22.13 7.88
CA GLY A 30 -12.04 -23.42 7.36
C GLY A 30 -13.23 -23.34 6.41
N ILE A 31 -13.54 -22.14 5.89
CA ILE A 31 -14.63 -21.91 4.94
C ILE A 31 -14.13 -22.30 3.53
N VAL A 32 -14.98 -22.92 2.73
CA VAL A 32 -14.65 -23.22 1.32
C VAL A 32 -14.52 -21.93 0.55
N VAL A 33 -13.33 -21.70 -0.03
CA VAL A 33 -13.04 -20.49 -0.81
C VAL A 33 -12.75 -20.86 -2.25
N ALA A 34 -13.47 -20.25 -3.17
CA ALA A 34 -13.27 -20.41 -4.61
C ALA A 34 -13.37 -19.08 -5.34
N GLY A 35 -13.01 -19.06 -6.60
CA GLY A 35 -13.18 -17.84 -7.40
C GLY A 35 -12.60 -17.89 -8.79
N TYR A 36 -12.84 -16.82 -9.49
CA TYR A 36 -12.35 -16.52 -10.82
C TYR A 36 -11.32 -15.39 -10.79
N ASP A 37 -10.29 -15.52 -11.61
CA ASP A 37 -9.45 -14.40 -12.03
C ASP A 37 -9.12 -14.48 -13.51
N LYS A 38 -8.92 -13.33 -14.15
CA LYS A 38 -8.63 -13.31 -15.60
C LYS A 38 -7.23 -13.86 -15.93
N THR A 39 -6.27 -13.70 -15.01
CA THR A 39 -4.85 -13.94 -15.29
C THR A 39 -4.17 -14.66 -14.14
N PRO A 40 -3.50 -15.79 -14.40
CA PRO A 40 -2.63 -16.42 -13.42
C PRO A 40 -1.51 -15.48 -12.98
N SER A 41 -1.30 -15.36 -11.68
CA SER A 41 -0.24 -14.54 -11.07
C SER A 41 0.47 -15.33 -9.98
N ASN A 42 1.58 -14.80 -9.47
CA ASN A 42 2.24 -15.41 -8.30
C ASN A 42 1.31 -15.45 -7.09
N LEU A 43 0.47 -14.42 -6.93
CA LEU A 43 -0.48 -14.31 -5.85
C LEU A 43 -1.60 -15.35 -5.95
N THR A 44 -2.20 -15.53 -7.14
CA THR A 44 -3.25 -16.55 -7.33
C THR A 44 -2.70 -17.97 -7.13
N LYS A 45 -1.48 -18.26 -7.64
CA LYS A 45 -0.79 -19.54 -7.42
C LYS A 45 -0.49 -19.80 -5.94
N GLN A 46 -0.25 -18.77 -5.17
CA GLN A 46 -0.06 -18.89 -3.73
C GLN A 46 -1.38 -19.20 -3.03
N LEU A 47 -2.47 -18.51 -3.38
CA LEU A 47 -3.82 -18.79 -2.87
C LEU A 47 -4.28 -20.22 -3.18
N GLU A 48 -3.97 -20.73 -4.38
CA GLU A 48 -4.24 -22.14 -4.75
C GLU A 48 -3.51 -23.11 -3.82
N LYS A 49 -2.24 -22.84 -3.49
CA LYS A 49 -1.46 -23.64 -2.53
C LYS A 49 -2.03 -23.56 -1.10
N GLU A 50 -2.63 -22.42 -0.75
CA GLU A 50 -3.27 -22.18 0.53
C GLU A 50 -4.68 -22.80 0.62
N GLY A 51 -5.20 -23.40 -0.48
CA GLY A 51 -6.45 -24.14 -0.53
C GLY A 51 -7.61 -23.44 -1.23
N MET A 52 -7.39 -22.32 -1.90
CA MET A 52 -8.40 -21.68 -2.73
C MET A 52 -8.56 -22.39 -4.08
N LEU A 53 -9.81 -22.63 -4.49
CA LEU A 53 -10.12 -23.17 -5.81
C LEU A 53 -10.26 -22.03 -6.82
N ILE A 54 -9.26 -21.83 -7.68
CA ILE A 54 -9.26 -20.73 -8.67
C ILE A 54 -9.33 -21.30 -10.09
N HIS A 55 -10.17 -20.69 -10.92
CA HIS A 55 -10.15 -20.90 -12.37
C HIS A 55 -9.94 -19.58 -13.12
N TYR A 56 -9.52 -19.67 -14.38
CA TYR A 56 -9.10 -18.52 -15.19
C TYR A 56 -9.93 -18.32 -16.47
N THR A 57 -10.98 -19.11 -16.62
CA THR A 57 -11.93 -19.03 -17.72
C THR A 57 -13.27 -18.58 -17.16
N GLU A 58 -13.89 -17.57 -17.79
CA GLU A 58 -15.23 -17.11 -17.42
C GLU A 58 -16.28 -18.16 -17.81
N ASP A 59 -16.53 -19.12 -16.88
CA ASP A 59 -17.40 -20.28 -17.09
C ASP A 59 -18.16 -20.66 -15.83
N ILE A 60 -19.49 -20.56 -15.87
CA ILE A 60 -20.39 -20.90 -14.76
C ILE A 60 -20.26 -22.37 -14.35
N THR A 61 -19.86 -23.27 -15.26
CA THR A 61 -19.69 -24.71 -14.98
C THR A 61 -18.52 -24.98 -14.04
N GLU A 62 -17.52 -24.11 -14.02
CA GLU A 62 -16.33 -24.19 -13.13
C GLU A 62 -16.64 -23.77 -11.69
N ILE A 63 -17.79 -23.14 -11.42
CA ILE A 63 -18.20 -22.76 -10.06
C ILE A 63 -18.40 -24.04 -9.23
N PRO A 64 -17.65 -24.23 -8.12
CA PRO A 64 -17.78 -25.40 -7.26
C PRO A 64 -19.19 -25.54 -6.69
N HIS A 65 -19.63 -26.80 -6.48
CA HIS A 65 -20.97 -27.09 -5.94
C HIS A 65 -21.23 -26.40 -4.60
N ALA A 66 -20.22 -26.33 -3.72
CA ALA A 66 -20.32 -25.66 -2.42
C ALA A 66 -20.66 -24.17 -2.54
N CYS A 67 -20.33 -23.53 -3.67
CA CYS A 67 -20.60 -22.12 -3.95
C CYS A 67 -21.91 -21.87 -4.70
N LYS A 68 -22.76 -22.90 -4.90
CA LYS A 68 -24.04 -22.80 -5.63
C LYS A 68 -25.27 -22.66 -4.74
N ASP A 69 -25.11 -22.60 -3.42
CA ASP A 69 -26.22 -22.41 -2.48
C ASP A 69 -26.31 -20.94 -2.02
N PRO A 70 -27.32 -20.16 -2.43
CA PRO A 70 -27.44 -18.75 -2.08
C PRO A 70 -27.67 -18.49 -0.58
N LYS A 71 -28.02 -19.52 0.20
CA LYS A 71 -28.25 -19.38 1.64
C LYS A 71 -26.96 -19.42 2.46
N THR A 72 -25.88 -19.97 1.89
CA THR A 72 -24.63 -20.22 2.62
C THR A 72 -23.39 -19.74 1.90
N CYS A 73 -23.52 -19.28 0.65
CA CYS A 73 -22.42 -18.73 -0.14
C CYS A 73 -22.48 -17.20 -0.20
N LEU A 74 -21.41 -16.55 0.27
CA LEU A 74 -21.18 -15.13 0.07
C LEU A 74 -20.36 -14.93 -1.22
N VAL A 75 -20.79 -14.02 -2.09
CA VAL A 75 -20.05 -13.64 -3.29
C VAL A 75 -19.36 -12.30 -3.08
N ILE A 76 -18.06 -12.25 -3.35
CA ILE A 76 -17.25 -11.04 -3.19
C ILE A 76 -16.66 -10.66 -4.54
N TYR A 77 -16.80 -9.40 -4.94
CA TYR A 77 -16.27 -8.93 -6.20
C TYR A 77 -15.49 -7.61 -6.07
N THR A 78 -14.60 -7.37 -7.03
CA THR A 78 -13.88 -6.10 -7.16
C THR A 78 -14.54 -5.19 -8.21
N PRO A 79 -14.49 -3.85 -8.04
CA PRO A 79 -15.01 -2.90 -9.03
C PRO A 79 -14.39 -3.04 -10.44
N ALA A 80 -13.22 -3.69 -10.55
CA ALA A 80 -12.56 -3.94 -11.83
C ALA A 80 -13.31 -4.96 -12.73
N ILE A 81 -14.26 -5.71 -12.19
CA ILE A 81 -15.04 -6.72 -12.93
C ILE A 81 -16.18 -6.03 -13.69
N PRO A 82 -16.31 -6.25 -15.02
CA PRO A 82 -17.43 -5.72 -15.80
C PRO A 82 -18.78 -6.20 -15.29
N ASN A 83 -19.80 -5.35 -15.42
CA ASN A 83 -21.16 -5.67 -14.96
C ASN A 83 -21.82 -6.83 -15.73
N ASP A 84 -21.38 -7.10 -16.95
CA ASP A 84 -21.85 -8.17 -17.83
C ASP A 84 -21.10 -9.48 -17.68
N HIS A 85 -20.17 -9.57 -16.72
CA HIS A 85 -19.43 -10.80 -16.40
C HIS A 85 -20.41 -11.95 -16.09
N LYS A 86 -20.28 -13.08 -16.78
CA LYS A 86 -21.26 -14.19 -16.76
C LYS A 86 -21.49 -14.77 -15.38
N GLU A 87 -20.41 -14.99 -14.63
CA GLU A 87 -20.52 -15.54 -13.27
C GLU A 87 -21.15 -14.55 -12.29
N LEU A 88 -20.76 -13.25 -12.37
CA LEU A 88 -21.36 -12.22 -11.55
C LEU A 88 -22.87 -12.07 -11.84
N LYS A 89 -23.25 -12.20 -13.11
CA LYS A 89 -24.65 -12.21 -13.54
C LYS A 89 -25.40 -13.44 -13.00
N PHE A 90 -24.79 -14.62 -13.11
CA PHE A 90 -25.35 -15.87 -12.53
C PHE A 90 -25.67 -15.71 -11.04
N PHE A 91 -24.73 -15.17 -10.26
CA PHE A 91 -24.93 -14.96 -8.82
C PHE A 91 -26.02 -13.91 -8.54
N ARG A 92 -26.07 -12.81 -9.31
CA ARG A 92 -27.12 -11.78 -9.18
C ARG A 92 -28.51 -12.34 -9.46
N GLU A 93 -28.65 -13.11 -10.53
CA GLU A 93 -29.91 -13.72 -10.93
C GLU A 93 -30.31 -14.87 -9.97
N GLY A 94 -29.33 -15.54 -9.37
CA GLY A 94 -29.51 -16.63 -8.42
C GLY A 94 -29.90 -16.21 -6.99
N GLY A 95 -30.01 -14.91 -6.71
CA GLY A 95 -30.39 -14.38 -5.40
C GLY A 95 -29.33 -14.53 -4.31
N PHE A 96 -28.05 -14.60 -4.69
CA PHE A 96 -26.93 -14.65 -3.76
C PHE A 96 -26.72 -13.31 -3.07
N GLU A 97 -26.19 -13.33 -1.84
CA GLU A 97 -25.65 -12.15 -1.22
C GLU A 97 -24.31 -11.79 -1.89
N ILE A 98 -24.25 -10.61 -2.48
CA ILE A 98 -23.09 -10.14 -3.22
C ILE A 98 -22.58 -8.87 -2.58
N GLN A 99 -21.32 -8.87 -2.19
CA GLN A 99 -20.65 -7.74 -1.53
C GLN A 99 -19.41 -7.29 -2.32
N LYS A 100 -19.17 -5.98 -2.34
CA LYS A 100 -17.85 -5.47 -2.68
C LYS A 100 -16.86 -5.79 -1.56
N ARG A 101 -15.58 -5.92 -1.90
CA ARG A 101 -14.49 -6.06 -0.91
C ARG A 101 -14.64 -5.12 0.29
N ALA A 102 -14.89 -3.84 0.02
CA ALA A 102 -15.02 -2.82 1.04
C ALA A 102 -16.19 -3.06 2.02
N GLN A 103 -17.28 -3.65 1.56
CA GLN A 103 -18.43 -4.00 2.41
C GLN A 103 -18.10 -5.11 3.39
N VAL A 104 -17.31 -6.09 2.96
CA VAL A 104 -16.82 -7.17 3.84
C VAL A 104 -15.92 -6.59 4.94
N LEU A 105 -14.96 -5.71 4.58
CA LEU A 105 -14.12 -5.01 5.56
C LEU A 105 -14.97 -4.14 6.50
N GLY A 106 -16.03 -3.51 5.97
CA GLY A 106 -16.99 -2.76 6.77
C GLY A 106 -17.70 -3.62 7.82
N THR A 107 -18.04 -4.86 7.47
CA THR A 107 -18.62 -5.81 8.44
C THR A 107 -17.63 -6.17 9.55
N LEU A 108 -16.34 -6.35 9.21
CA LEU A 108 -15.30 -6.61 10.20
C LEU A 108 -15.11 -5.44 11.18
N THR A 109 -15.14 -4.21 10.70
CA THR A 109 -15.02 -3.03 11.58
C THR A 109 -16.24 -2.76 12.46
N ARG A 110 -17.37 -3.42 12.22
CA ARG A 110 -18.53 -3.39 13.13
C ARG A 110 -18.43 -4.41 14.27
N THR A 111 -17.66 -5.48 14.06
CA THR A 111 -17.51 -6.58 15.03
C THR A 111 -16.17 -6.52 15.77
N HIS A 112 -15.23 -5.75 15.27
CA HIS A 112 -13.89 -5.56 15.84
C HIS A 112 -13.57 -4.06 15.94
N LYS A 113 -12.61 -3.71 16.78
CA LYS A 113 -12.07 -2.36 16.85
C LYS A 113 -11.19 -2.08 15.62
N GLY A 114 -11.76 -1.41 14.61
CA GLY A 114 -11.06 -1.08 13.38
C GLY A 114 -10.04 0.02 13.58
N LEU A 115 -8.77 -0.26 13.38
CA LEU A 115 -7.67 0.70 13.30
C LEU A 115 -7.41 0.99 11.82
N CYS A 116 -7.93 2.10 11.33
CA CYS A 116 -8.00 2.39 9.91
C CYS A 116 -7.00 3.48 9.50
N VAL A 117 -6.27 3.26 8.42
CA VAL A 117 -5.34 4.27 7.87
C VAL A 117 -5.84 4.71 6.52
N ALA A 118 -6.30 5.97 6.44
CA ALA A 118 -6.77 6.64 5.24
C ALA A 118 -5.77 7.70 4.77
N GLY A 119 -5.95 8.18 3.54
CA GLY A 119 -5.17 9.28 2.96
C GLY A 119 -4.66 8.96 1.56
N THR A 120 -4.27 9.96 0.81
CA THR A 120 -3.78 9.80 -0.56
C THR A 120 -2.45 9.06 -0.59
N HIS A 121 -1.55 9.36 0.35
CA HIS A 121 -0.20 8.80 0.45
C HIS A 121 0.06 8.19 1.83
N GLY A 122 1.04 7.29 1.96
CA GLY A 122 1.49 6.73 3.23
C GLY A 122 0.60 5.62 3.83
N LYS A 123 -0.60 5.35 3.30
CA LYS A 123 -1.54 4.34 3.83
C LYS A 123 -0.91 2.99 4.10
N THR A 124 -0.31 2.39 3.06
CA THR A 124 0.25 1.02 3.14
C THR A 124 1.39 0.93 4.14
N SER A 125 2.31 1.90 4.14
CA SER A 125 3.44 1.90 5.07
C SER A 125 2.96 2.08 6.51
N THR A 126 2.11 3.06 6.78
CA THR A 126 1.59 3.34 8.12
C THR A 126 0.73 2.20 8.66
N SER A 127 -0.18 1.63 7.85
CA SER A 127 -1.01 0.50 8.28
C SER A 127 -0.17 -0.76 8.55
N THR A 128 0.86 -1.02 7.72
CA THR A 128 1.73 -2.17 7.93
C THR A 128 2.65 -1.99 9.14
N MET A 129 3.15 -0.78 9.41
CA MET A 129 3.88 -0.47 10.64
C MET A 129 2.99 -0.65 11.87
N CYS A 130 1.78 -0.09 11.86
CA CYS A 130 0.82 -0.23 12.95
C CYS A 130 0.50 -1.71 13.20
N ALA A 131 0.21 -2.47 12.14
CA ALA A 131 -0.06 -3.90 12.25
C ALA A 131 1.13 -4.68 12.82
N HIS A 132 2.37 -4.34 12.40
CA HIS A 132 3.57 -4.98 12.93
C HIS A 132 3.78 -4.67 14.41
N ILE A 133 3.67 -3.40 14.82
CA ILE A 133 3.79 -2.97 16.22
C ILE A 133 2.74 -3.69 17.08
N MET A 134 1.47 -3.65 16.66
CA MET A 134 0.37 -4.28 17.40
C MET A 134 0.58 -5.80 17.52
N HIS A 135 0.92 -6.48 16.41
CA HIS A 135 1.10 -7.93 16.38
C HIS A 135 2.32 -8.41 17.19
N GLN A 136 3.36 -7.58 17.33
CA GLN A 136 4.51 -7.87 18.19
C GLN A 136 4.29 -7.49 19.66
N SER A 137 3.18 -6.83 19.97
CA SER A 137 2.82 -6.44 21.33
C SER A 137 1.92 -7.46 22.02
N SER A 138 1.68 -7.28 23.31
CA SER A 138 0.72 -8.03 24.09
C SER A 138 -0.74 -7.83 23.66
N ILE A 139 -1.02 -6.78 22.86
CA ILE A 139 -2.37 -6.44 22.37
C ILE A 139 -2.76 -7.30 21.18
N ASP A 140 -1.80 -7.60 20.29
CA ASP A 140 -1.98 -8.32 19.02
C ASP A 140 -3.03 -7.67 18.09
N CYS A 141 -3.16 -8.14 16.85
CA CYS A 141 -4.19 -7.68 15.92
C CYS A 141 -4.40 -8.64 14.74
N ASN A 142 -5.56 -8.55 14.13
CA ASN A 142 -5.76 -8.96 12.74
C ASN A 142 -5.36 -7.80 11.83
N ALA A 143 -4.94 -8.07 10.57
CA ALA A 143 -4.65 -7.01 9.63
C ALA A 143 -4.98 -7.39 8.18
N PHE A 144 -5.49 -6.40 7.43
CA PHE A 144 -5.73 -6.46 5.98
C PHE A 144 -4.93 -5.33 5.34
N LEU A 145 -3.79 -5.69 4.75
CA LEU A 145 -2.77 -4.75 4.28
C LEU A 145 -2.86 -4.53 2.77
N GLY A 146 -2.50 -3.35 2.33
CA GLY A 146 -2.46 -2.96 0.91
C GLY A 146 -1.22 -3.47 0.16
N GLY A 147 -0.27 -4.10 0.84
CA GLY A 147 0.95 -4.67 0.29
C GLY A 147 1.44 -5.88 1.07
N ILE A 148 2.40 -6.61 0.50
CA ILE A 148 3.03 -7.74 1.18
C ILE A 148 4.02 -7.22 2.22
N SER A 149 3.76 -7.53 3.49
CA SER A 149 4.71 -7.23 4.58
C SER A 149 5.96 -8.09 4.46
N LYS A 150 7.14 -7.50 4.51
CA LYS A 150 8.42 -8.22 4.48
C LYS A 150 8.65 -9.04 5.75
N ASN A 151 8.08 -8.63 6.88
CA ASN A 151 8.17 -9.36 8.13
C ASN A 151 7.42 -10.70 8.07
N TYR A 152 6.31 -10.75 7.33
CA TYR A 152 5.40 -11.91 7.36
C TYR A 152 5.27 -12.62 6.01
N GLY A 153 5.77 -12.05 4.91
CA GLY A 153 5.64 -12.60 3.55
C GLY A 153 4.20 -12.64 3.05
N THR A 154 3.30 -11.87 3.65
CA THR A 154 1.87 -11.85 3.34
C THR A 154 1.27 -10.46 3.53
N ASN A 155 0.07 -10.25 3.03
CA ASN A 155 -0.74 -9.04 3.23
C ASN A 155 -1.89 -9.23 4.23
N TYR A 156 -1.83 -10.31 4.99
CA TYR A 156 -2.83 -10.65 6.00
C TYR A 156 -2.12 -11.13 7.27
N ILE A 157 -2.52 -10.61 8.42
CA ILE A 157 -2.10 -11.06 9.74
C ILE A 157 -3.34 -11.51 10.48
N LEU A 158 -3.26 -12.64 11.16
CA LEU A 158 -4.34 -13.20 11.96
C LEU A 158 -3.95 -13.26 13.43
N SER A 159 -4.91 -12.91 14.27
CA SER A 159 -4.92 -13.18 15.69
C SER A 159 -6.20 -13.94 16.06
N ASP A 160 -6.06 -15.00 16.84
CA ASP A 160 -7.21 -15.76 17.36
C ASP A 160 -7.86 -15.08 18.59
N ASN A 161 -7.15 -14.13 19.22
CA ASN A 161 -7.52 -13.57 20.52
C ASN A 161 -7.73 -12.06 20.54
N SER A 162 -7.36 -11.33 19.47
CA SER A 162 -7.45 -9.88 19.47
C SER A 162 -8.74 -9.36 18.85
N ASP A 163 -9.34 -8.39 19.51
CA ASP A 163 -10.51 -7.65 19.02
C ASP A 163 -10.12 -6.53 18.03
N TYR A 164 -8.82 -6.31 17.78
CA TYR A 164 -8.35 -5.26 16.88
C TYR A 164 -8.18 -5.78 15.47
N VAL A 165 -8.52 -4.92 14.49
CA VAL A 165 -8.25 -5.17 13.08
C VAL A 165 -7.67 -3.92 12.44
N VAL A 166 -6.43 -4.03 11.92
CA VAL A 166 -5.78 -2.96 11.16
C VAL A 166 -6.17 -3.06 9.69
N ILE A 167 -6.66 -1.95 9.14
CA ILE A 167 -7.18 -1.89 7.76
C ILE A 167 -6.62 -0.66 7.04
N GLU A 168 -6.13 -0.87 5.83
CA GLU A 168 -5.89 0.21 4.89
C GLU A 168 -7.25 0.71 4.34
N ALA A 169 -7.62 1.94 4.69
CA ALA A 169 -8.89 2.56 4.32
C ALA A 169 -8.75 3.26 2.96
N ASP A 170 -9.13 2.54 1.91
CA ASP A 170 -8.98 2.96 0.52
C ASP A 170 -10.06 3.97 0.13
N GLU A 171 -9.65 5.17 -0.31
CA GLU A 171 -10.54 6.22 -0.80
C GLU A 171 -11.07 5.97 -2.20
N PHE A 172 -10.40 5.10 -2.99
CA PHE A 172 -10.85 4.76 -4.33
C PHE A 172 -12.30 4.25 -4.32
N ASP A 173 -13.15 4.78 -5.23
CA ASP A 173 -14.59 4.47 -5.32
C ASP A 173 -15.34 4.66 -3.98
N ARG A 174 -14.85 5.55 -3.12
CA ARG A 174 -15.40 5.80 -1.76
C ARG A 174 -15.49 4.53 -0.90
N SER A 175 -14.60 3.58 -1.14
CA SER A 175 -14.60 2.27 -0.46
C SER A 175 -14.51 2.41 1.07
N PHE A 176 -13.79 3.41 1.58
CA PHE A 176 -13.65 3.67 3.01
C PHE A 176 -14.95 4.10 3.71
N HIS A 177 -16.00 4.52 2.98
CA HIS A 177 -17.30 4.86 3.58
C HIS A 177 -18.06 3.64 4.13
N TRP A 178 -17.68 2.43 3.77
CA TRP A 178 -18.24 1.23 4.35
C TRP A 178 -17.72 0.91 5.73
N LEU A 179 -16.54 1.41 6.07
CA LEU A 179 -15.89 1.17 7.36
C LEU A 179 -16.60 1.87 8.53
N ARG A 180 -16.38 1.33 9.73
CA ARG A 180 -16.77 1.93 11.01
C ARG A 180 -15.55 1.90 11.92
N PRO A 181 -14.60 2.84 11.73
CA PRO A 181 -13.36 2.84 12.49
C PRO A 181 -13.61 3.05 13.98
N TRP A 182 -12.92 2.28 14.82
CA TRP A 182 -12.71 2.64 16.21
C TRP A 182 -11.70 3.79 16.30
N MET A 183 -10.64 3.71 15.53
CA MET A 183 -9.64 4.76 15.42
C MET A 183 -9.17 4.90 13.97
N SER A 184 -8.90 6.13 13.54
CA SER A 184 -8.38 6.35 12.20
C SER A 184 -7.23 7.36 12.19
N VAL A 185 -6.25 7.11 11.32
CA VAL A 185 -5.26 8.10 10.88
C VAL A 185 -5.65 8.59 9.50
N ILE A 186 -5.52 9.91 9.25
CA ILE A 186 -5.56 10.48 7.88
C ILE A 186 -4.21 11.11 7.60
N THR A 187 -3.49 10.52 6.63
CA THR A 187 -2.09 10.87 6.35
C THR A 187 -1.96 12.05 5.39
N ALA A 188 -2.78 12.10 4.35
CA ALA A 188 -2.76 13.13 3.32
C ALA A 188 -4.13 13.23 2.63
N THR A 189 -4.45 14.40 2.07
CA THR A 189 -5.69 14.61 1.27
C THR A 189 -5.40 15.35 -0.04
N ASP A 190 -4.22 15.10 -0.62
CA ASP A 190 -3.90 15.58 -1.97
C ASP A 190 -4.89 15.01 -2.99
N PRO A 191 -5.44 15.82 -3.89
CA PRO A 191 -6.42 15.34 -4.85
C PRO A 191 -5.87 14.23 -5.73
N ASP A 192 -6.54 13.09 -5.71
CA ASP A 192 -6.31 11.94 -6.58
C ASP A 192 -7.65 11.40 -7.08
N HIS A 193 -7.64 10.50 -8.05
CA HIS A 193 -8.85 9.86 -8.60
C HIS A 193 -9.95 10.86 -9.03
N LEU A 194 -9.54 12.00 -9.62
CA LEU A 194 -10.48 13.04 -10.07
C LEU A 194 -11.44 12.57 -11.18
N ASP A 195 -11.11 11.46 -11.86
CA ASP A 195 -12.03 10.75 -12.76
C ASP A 195 -13.26 10.19 -12.03
N ILE A 196 -13.15 9.90 -10.73
CA ILE A 196 -14.23 9.40 -9.87
C ILE A 196 -14.88 10.52 -9.07
N TYR A 197 -14.06 11.43 -8.52
CA TYR A 197 -14.52 12.49 -7.62
C TYR A 197 -14.99 13.75 -8.36
N GLY A 198 -14.46 14.01 -9.55
CA GLY A 198 -14.77 15.17 -10.38
C GLY A 198 -13.99 16.44 -9.94
N THR A 199 -14.02 16.80 -8.67
CA THR A 199 -13.34 18.01 -8.13
C THR A 199 -12.59 17.74 -6.85
N LYS A 200 -11.63 18.64 -6.50
CA LYS A 200 -10.91 18.62 -5.22
C LYS A 200 -11.89 18.73 -4.04
N GLU A 201 -12.89 19.58 -4.15
CA GLU A 201 -13.86 19.82 -3.09
C GLU A 201 -14.66 18.55 -2.80
N ALA A 202 -15.11 17.82 -3.84
CA ALA A 202 -15.81 16.55 -3.68
C ALA A 202 -14.90 15.46 -3.07
N TYR A 203 -13.61 15.49 -3.39
CA TYR A 203 -12.61 14.60 -2.79
C TYR A 203 -12.45 14.88 -1.30
N LEU A 204 -12.25 16.14 -0.90
CA LEU A 204 -12.13 16.54 0.49
C LEU A 204 -13.42 16.29 1.29
N GLU A 205 -14.59 16.51 0.68
CA GLU A 205 -15.89 16.21 1.31
C GLU A 205 -16.06 14.71 1.58
N SER A 206 -15.52 13.85 0.71
CA SER A 206 -15.51 12.39 0.92
C SER A 206 -14.70 12.00 2.16
N PHE A 207 -13.53 12.63 2.39
CA PHE A 207 -12.77 12.45 3.63
C PHE A 207 -13.50 13.02 4.85
N ARG A 208 -14.12 14.19 4.71
CA ARG A 208 -14.92 14.78 5.79
C ARG A 208 -16.04 13.83 6.22
N HIS A 209 -16.79 13.28 5.25
CA HIS A 209 -17.80 12.27 5.52
C HIS A 209 -17.22 11.00 6.18
N TYR A 210 -16.03 10.56 5.75
CA TYR A 210 -15.36 9.41 6.39
C TYR A 210 -15.09 9.65 7.88
N THR A 211 -14.75 10.88 8.30
CA THR A 211 -14.53 11.19 9.71
C THR A 211 -15.79 11.07 10.56
N GLU A 212 -16.98 11.21 9.99
CA GLU A 212 -18.28 11.01 10.67
C GLU A 212 -18.53 9.54 11.03
N LEU A 213 -17.82 8.59 10.39
CA LEU A 213 -18.02 7.17 10.56
C LEU A 213 -17.22 6.59 11.74
N ILE A 214 -16.35 7.39 12.36
CA ILE A 214 -15.56 6.97 13.52
C ILE A 214 -16.48 6.79 14.72
N GLN A 215 -16.33 5.69 15.42
CA GLN A 215 -17.20 5.30 16.52
C GLN A 215 -16.96 6.19 17.76
N PRO A 216 -18.01 6.55 18.51
CA PRO A 216 -17.88 7.25 19.79
C PRO A 216 -16.98 6.47 20.78
N GLY A 217 -16.15 7.19 21.51
CA GLY A 217 -15.13 6.64 22.40
C GLY A 217 -13.81 6.28 21.70
N GLY A 218 -13.79 6.38 20.38
CA GLY A 218 -12.58 6.19 19.57
C GLY A 218 -11.80 7.50 19.36
N ALA A 219 -10.88 7.51 18.39
CA ALA A 219 -10.07 8.68 18.08
C ALA A 219 -9.80 8.86 16.58
N LEU A 220 -9.55 10.11 16.19
CA LEU A 220 -9.06 10.51 14.89
C LEU A 220 -7.71 11.20 15.05
N ILE A 221 -6.71 10.72 14.30
CA ILE A 221 -5.35 11.28 14.26
C ILE A 221 -5.16 11.93 12.89
N LEU A 222 -5.01 13.24 12.84
CA LEU A 222 -4.91 14.01 11.61
C LEU A 222 -3.48 14.51 11.40
N HIS A 223 -3.00 14.41 10.17
CA HIS A 223 -1.79 15.13 9.81
C HIS A 223 -2.03 16.65 9.87
N THR A 224 -1.10 17.41 10.46
CA THR A 224 -1.26 18.85 10.73
C THR A 224 -1.45 19.72 9.47
N ASP A 225 -1.01 19.25 8.30
CA ASP A 225 -1.05 20.01 7.05
C ASP A 225 -2.28 19.69 6.18
N LEU A 226 -3.30 19.00 6.73
CA LEU A 226 -4.54 18.73 6.00
C LEU A 226 -5.38 19.99 5.82
N GLU A 227 -5.84 20.24 4.60
CA GLU A 227 -6.72 21.36 4.29
C GLU A 227 -8.18 21.13 4.74
N MET A 228 -8.55 19.89 5.04
CA MET A 228 -9.93 19.55 5.42
C MET A 228 -10.19 19.75 6.92
N LYS A 229 -11.43 20.10 7.26
CA LYS A 229 -11.92 20.05 8.64
C LYS A 229 -12.67 18.76 8.89
N ALA A 230 -12.28 18.04 9.93
CA ALA A 230 -12.97 16.83 10.34
C ALA A 230 -14.38 17.15 10.88
N ASN A 231 -15.30 16.21 10.70
CA ASN A 231 -16.65 16.25 11.26
C ASN A 231 -16.91 14.94 12.02
N VAL A 232 -16.41 14.87 13.24
CA VAL A 232 -16.50 13.64 14.06
C VAL A 232 -17.75 13.65 14.94
N GLN A 233 -18.20 12.46 15.33
CA GLN A 233 -19.29 12.29 16.28
C GLN A 233 -18.88 12.73 17.69
N GLU A 234 -19.85 13.05 18.52
CA GLU A 234 -19.63 13.33 19.95
C GLU A 234 -18.96 12.11 20.62
N GLY A 235 -17.95 12.39 21.46
CA GLY A 235 -17.17 11.36 22.15
C GLY A 235 -15.97 10.81 21.34
N VAL A 236 -15.70 11.30 20.13
CA VAL A 236 -14.48 11.00 19.38
C VAL A 236 -13.42 12.05 19.72
N THR A 237 -12.22 11.59 20.14
CA THR A 237 -11.09 12.48 20.42
C THR A 237 -10.31 12.75 19.14
N ILE A 238 -9.93 14.01 18.90
CA ILE A 238 -9.07 14.39 17.77
C ILE A 238 -7.67 14.67 18.31
N TYR A 239 -6.67 14.10 17.63
CA TYR A 239 -5.25 14.37 17.80
C TYR A 239 -4.64 14.83 16.49
N GLU A 240 -3.54 15.58 16.57
CA GLU A 240 -2.75 16.00 15.43
C GLU A 240 -1.38 15.35 15.47
N TYR A 241 -0.83 15.04 14.28
CA TYR A 241 0.52 14.54 14.15
C TYR A 241 1.24 15.11 12.93
N SER A 242 2.54 15.14 12.97
CA SER A 242 3.42 15.35 11.82
C SER A 242 4.84 14.89 12.13
N LEU A 243 5.80 15.23 11.25
CA LEU A 243 7.21 14.96 11.49
C LEU A 243 7.73 15.70 12.73
N ASP A 244 7.35 16.98 12.93
CA ASP A 244 7.99 17.90 13.88
C ASP A 244 7.03 18.72 14.75
N LYS A 245 5.72 18.50 14.64
CA LYS A 245 4.69 19.24 15.39
C LYS A 245 3.43 18.40 15.60
N GLY A 246 2.50 18.89 16.40
CA GLY A 246 1.27 18.19 16.77
C GLY A 246 1.40 17.46 18.12
N ASP A 247 0.34 16.79 18.52
CA ASP A 247 0.32 15.97 19.74
C ASP A 247 1.33 14.82 19.68
N PHE A 248 1.50 14.25 18.48
CA PHE A 248 2.48 13.20 18.19
C PHE A 248 3.45 13.69 17.13
N HIS A 249 4.74 13.66 17.44
CA HIS A 249 5.79 14.08 16.51
C HIS A 249 7.14 13.45 16.86
N ALA A 250 8.15 13.68 16.01
CA ALA A 250 9.51 13.24 16.23
C ALA A 250 10.40 14.40 16.62
N GLU A 251 11.32 14.17 17.56
CA GLU A 251 12.41 15.07 17.90
C GLU A 251 13.75 14.34 17.81
N ASN A 252 14.86 15.10 17.90
CA ASN A 252 16.21 14.57 17.95
C ASN A 252 16.52 13.52 16.87
N ILE A 253 16.02 13.74 15.65
CA ILE A 253 16.22 12.84 14.50
C ILE A 253 17.70 12.77 14.15
N LYS A 254 18.26 11.55 14.10
CA LYS A 254 19.64 11.27 13.68
C LYS A 254 19.63 10.29 12.52
N ILE A 255 20.34 10.66 11.45
CA ILE A 255 20.54 9.82 10.27
C ILE A 255 22.04 9.58 10.13
N GLU A 256 22.50 8.41 10.53
CA GLU A 256 23.92 8.07 10.59
C GLU A 256 24.15 6.64 10.08
N ASN A 257 25.10 6.49 9.15
CA ASN A 257 25.52 5.18 8.62
C ASN A 257 24.36 4.32 8.09
N GLY A 258 23.35 4.95 7.48
CA GLY A 258 22.19 4.26 6.94
C GLY A 258 21.17 3.80 7.98
N ASN A 259 21.31 4.22 9.25
CA ASN A 259 20.35 4.02 10.32
C ASN A 259 19.66 5.35 10.65
N ILE A 260 18.43 5.24 11.13
CA ILE A 260 17.64 6.38 11.59
C ILE A 260 17.19 6.10 13.01
N THR A 261 17.40 7.08 13.90
CA THR A 261 16.83 7.08 15.26
C THR A 261 16.16 8.43 15.53
N PHE A 262 15.14 8.44 16.36
CA PHE A 262 14.43 9.65 16.76
C PHE A 262 13.82 9.48 18.15
N ASP A 263 13.42 10.58 18.78
CA ASP A 263 12.59 10.57 19.97
C ASP A 263 11.13 10.73 19.54
N PHE A 264 10.25 9.83 19.97
CA PHE A 264 8.81 9.92 19.75
C PHE A 264 8.18 10.72 20.90
N ILE A 265 7.57 11.83 20.56
CA ILE A 265 6.87 12.73 21.50
C ILE A 265 5.38 12.48 21.43
N SER A 266 4.75 12.33 22.58
CA SER A 266 3.33 12.06 22.69
C SER A 266 2.73 12.64 23.98
N PRO A 267 1.41 12.86 24.02
CA PRO A 267 0.72 13.35 25.23
C PRO A 267 0.59 12.28 26.33
N ILE A 268 0.90 11.02 26.02
CA ILE A 268 0.84 9.90 26.99
C ILE A 268 2.23 9.70 27.65
N GLU A 269 3.21 9.34 26.82
CA GLU A 269 4.59 9.08 27.25
C GLU A 269 5.52 9.26 26.06
N SER A 270 6.50 10.15 26.18
CA SER A 270 7.55 10.32 25.17
C SER A 270 8.60 9.24 25.25
N ILE A 271 9.02 8.71 24.11
CA ILE A 271 9.92 7.56 24.01
C ILE A 271 11.21 7.97 23.31
N LYS A 272 12.33 7.83 23.98
CA LYS A 272 13.64 8.22 23.45
C LYS A 272 14.32 7.12 22.65
N ASN A 273 15.10 7.54 21.64
CA ASN A 273 15.96 6.67 20.83
C ASN A 273 15.16 5.50 20.20
N VAL A 274 14.08 5.82 19.52
CA VAL A 274 13.35 4.85 18.69
C VAL A 274 14.17 4.59 17.44
N GLU A 275 14.55 3.35 17.19
CA GLU A 275 15.24 2.91 15.98
C GLU A 275 14.20 2.60 14.88
N LEU A 276 14.47 3.05 13.67
CA LEU A 276 13.64 2.77 12.50
C LEU A 276 14.23 1.60 11.72
N GLY A 277 13.64 0.41 11.86
CA GLY A 277 14.15 -0.82 11.25
C GLY A 277 14.14 -0.81 9.71
N ASN A 278 13.21 -0.08 9.09
CA ASN A 278 13.29 0.30 7.67
C ASN A 278 13.69 1.78 7.55
N PRO A 279 15.00 2.09 7.47
CA PRO A 279 15.54 3.44 7.65
C PRO A 279 15.34 4.33 6.42
N VAL A 280 14.11 4.72 6.17
CA VAL A 280 13.71 5.65 5.11
C VAL A 280 13.18 6.93 5.77
N PRO A 281 13.68 8.14 5.44
CA PRO A 281 13.28 9.36 6.12
C PRO A 281 11.77 9.61 6.18
N ILE A 282 11.03 9.34 5.10
CA ILE A 282 9.56 9.46 5.09
C ILE A 282 8.88 8.51 6.08
N ASN A 283 9.53 7.41 6.43
CA ASN A 283 9.00 6.44 7.38
C ASN A 283 9.08 6.92 8.84
N ILE A 284 9.77 8.01 9.15
CA ILE A 284 9.72 8.60 10.49
C ILE A 284 8.30 9.09 10.76
N GLU A 285 7.74 9.87 9.84
CA GLU A 285 6.39 10.43 9.98
C GLU A 285 5.31 9.34 9.91
N ASN A 286 5.45 8.36 8.99
CA ASN A 286 4.58 7.18 8.97
C ASN A 286 4.66 6.39 10.29
N GLY A 287 5.86 6.30 10.87
CA GLY A 287 6.12 5.66 12.16
C GLY A 287 5.49 6.40 13.33
N VAL A 288 5.57 7.73 13.35
CA VAL A 288 4.88 8.56 14.35
C VAL A 288 3.39 8.28 14.36
N ALA A 289 2.74 8.25 13.18
CA ALA A 289 1.32 7.92 13.06
C ALA A 289 0.98 6.50 13.53
N ALA A 290 1.81 5.52 13.15
CA ALA A 290 1.63 4.12 13.54
C ALA A 290 1.82 3.92 15.06
N MET A 291 2.85 4.52 15.64
CA MET A 291 3.13 4.50 17.09
C MET A 291 2.02 5.19 17.88
N ALA A 292 1.52 6.34 17.40
CA ALA A 292 0.41 7.06 18.02
C ALA A 292 -0.83 6.17 18.10
N MET A 293 -1.20 5.51 17.00
CA MET A 293 -2.32 4.59 16.97
C MET A 293 -2.13 3.41 17.94
N ALA A 294 -0.95 2.79 17.94
CA ALA A 294 -0.64 1.67 18.81
C ALA A 294 -0.59 2.07 20.30
N GLN A 295 0.01 3.22 20.65
CA GLN A 295 0.09 3.72 22.02
C GLN A 295 -1.29 4.05 22.59
N LEU A 296 -2.16 4.71 21.81
CA LEU A 296 -3.53 5.02 22.20
C LEU A 296 -4.38 3.76 22.45
N ASN A 297 -3.96 2.62 21.92
CA ASN A 297 -4.60 1.31 22.13
C ASN A 297 -3.86 0.43 23.15
N GLY A 298 -2.89 0.98 23.89
CA GLY A 298 -2.31 0.34 25.07
C GLY A 298 -0.97 -0.35 24.87
N CYS A 299 -0.33 -0.23 23.69
CA CYS A 299 1.05 -0.71 23.53
C CYS A 299 2.01 0.08 24.42
N THR A 300 2.91 -0.63 25.11
CA THR A 300 3.92 -0.05 25.99
C THR A 300 5.06 0.60 25.21
N ALA A 301 5.86 1.45 25.88
CA ALA A 301 7.04 2.08 25.28
C ALA A 301 8.04 1.06 24.72
N GLU A 302 8.27 -0.05 25.42
CA GLU A 302 9.15 -1.13 24.99
C GLU A 302 8.62 -1.85 23.76
N GLU A 303 7.32 -2.15 23.72
CA GLU A 303 6.67 -2.79 22.58
C GLU A 303 6.70 -1.89 21.34
N LEU A 304 6.48 -0.58 21.51
CA LEU A 304 6.60 0.40 20.42
C LEU A 304 8.03 0.47 19.86
N LYS A 305 9.04 0.54 20.73
CA LYS A 305 10.47 0.53 20.32
C LYS A 305 10.83 -0.75 19.59
N TYR A 306 10.43 -1.89 20.14
CA TYR A 306 10.72 -3.20 19.56
C TYR A 306 10.05 -3.33 18.18
N GLY A 307 8.76 -3.01 18.08
CA GLY A 307 8.03 -3.07 16.82
C GLY A 307 8.63 -2.16 15.75
N MET A 308 9.04 -0.94 16.10
CA MET A 308 9.68 -0.03 15.15
C MET A 308 11.06 -0.54 14.70
N ALA A 309 11.88 -1.03 15.62
CA ALA A 309 13.22 -1.52 15.30
C ALA A 309 13.21 -2.80 14.44
N THR A 310 12.20 -3.64 14.60
CA THR A 310 12.05 -4.92 13.87
C THR A 310 11.19 -4.82 12.60
N TYR A 311 10.69 -3.65 12.24
CA TYR A 311 9.92 -3.45 11.02
C TYR A 311 10.81 -3.45 9.77
N HIS A 312 10.53 -4.33 8.81
CA HIS A 312 11.34 -4.51 7.60
C HIS A 312 10.74 -3.90 6.33
N GLY A 313 9.56 -3.27 6.43
CA GLY A 313 8.92 -2.63 5.29
C GLY A 313 7.89 -3.48 4.55
N VAL A 314 7.52 -3.00 3.38
CA VAL A 314 6.55 -3.60 2.45
C VAL A 314 7.24 -3.81 1.12
N ASP A 315 6.96 -4.95 0.48
CA ASP A 315 7.46 -5.22 -0.87
C ASP A 315 7.11 -4.05 -1.81
N ARG A 316 8.07 -3.63 -2.62
CA ARG A 316 7.93 -2.55 -3.60
C ARG A 316 7.61 -1.16 -3.00
N ARG A 317 7.83 -0.92 -1.70
CA ARG A 317 7.69 0.38 -1.06
C ARG A 317 9.03 0.78 -0.45
N PHE A 318 9.85 1.51 -1.23
CA PHE A 318 11.24 1.83 -0.89
C PHE A 318 11.99 0.58 -0.37
N ASP A 319 11.90 -0.49 -1.15
CA ASP A 319 12.36 -1.82 -0.77
C ASP A 319 13.85 -1.98 -1.08
N PHE A 320 14.67 -2.15 -0.05
CA PHE A 320 16.06 -2.52 -0.19
C PHE A 320 16.19 -3.98 -0.64
N SER A 321 16.22 -4.20 -1.94
CA SER A 321 16.35 -5.53 -2.54
C SER A 321 17.81 -6.05 -2.51
N LEU A 322 18.78 -5.14 -2.40
CA LEU A 322 20.20 -5.42 -2.12
C LEU A 322 20.80 -4.22 -1.36
N LYS A 323 21.56 -4.48 -0.32
CA LYS A 323 22.33 -3.47 0.40
C LYS A 323 23.66 -4.07 0.89
N ASN A 324 24.75 -3.64 0.28
CA ASN A 324 26.11 -3.94 0.72
C ASN A 324 27.01 -2.71 0.53
N ASP A 325 28.29 -2.83 0.85
CA ASP A 325 29.23 -1.69 0.81
C ASP A 325 29.40 -1.10 -0.61
N ARG A 326 29.26 -1.91 -1.65
CA ARG A 326 29.47 -1.54 -3.03
C ARG A 326 28.16 -1.14 -3.74
N HIS A 327 27.10 -1.92 -3.57
CA HIS A 327 25.87 -1.76 -4.31
C HIS A 327 24.66 -1.59 -3.37
N VAL A 328 23.78 -0.69 -3.74
CA VAL A 328 22.44 -0.57 -3.17
C VAL A 328 21.43 -0.70 -4.30
N LEU A 329 20.47 -1.61 -4.17
CA LEU A 329 19.33 -1.73 -5.07
C LEU A 329 18.05 -1.45 -4.29
N ILE A 330 17.31 -0.44 -4.73
CA ILE A 330 16.02 -0.07 -4.17
C ILE A 330 14.95 -0.29 -5.23
N SER A 331 13.84 -0.91 -4.85
CA SER A 331 12.62 -1.01 -5.65
C SER A 331 11.52 -0.19 -5.01
N ASP A 332 10.91 0.73 -5.78
CA ASP A 332 9.82 1.54 -5.25
C ASP A 332 8.65 1.62 -6.25
N TYR A 333 7.46 1.39 -5.72
CA TYR A 333 6.21 1.46 -6.47
C TYR A 333 5.82 2.88 -6.88
N ALA A 334 6.59 3.89 -6.46
CA ALA A 334 6.37 5.30 -6.75
C ALA A 334 6.08 5.51 -8.25
N HIS A 335 4.90 6.04 -8.56
CA HIS A 335 4.39 6.19 -9.91
C HIS A 335 3.60 7.49 -10.12
N HIS A 336 3.51 8.32 -9.10
CA HIS A 336 3.05 9.70 -9.15
C HIS A 336 4.23 10.66 -8.92
N PRO A 337 4.28 11.86 -9.53
CA PRO A 337 5.40 12.80 -9.38
C PRO A 337 5.78 13.09 -7.93
N LYS A 338 4.80 13.32 -7.05
CA LYS A 338 5.04 13.57 -5.62
C LYS A 338 5.71 12.39 -4.93
N GLU A 339 5.28 11.15 -5.24
CA GLU A 339 5.89 9.94 -4.68
C GLU A 339 7.34 9.79 -5.14
N ILE A 340 7.60 9.99 -6.44
CA ILE A 340 8.95 9.93 -7.02
C ILE A 340 9.85 11.00 -6.41
N TYR A 341 9.31 12.22 -6.22
CA TYR A 341 10.05 13.30 -5.57
C TYR A 341 10.47 12.93 -4.15
N GLN A 342 9.54 12.38 -3.34
CA GLN A 342 9.84 11.96 -1.97
C GLN A 342 10.82 10.78 -1.93
N SER A 343 10.68 9.82 -2.84
CA SER A 343 11.62 8.71 -2.99
C SER A 343 13.01 9.22 -3.34
N ALA A 344 13.15 10.07 -4.38
CA ALA A 344 14.41 10.65 -4.81
C ALA A 344 15.07 11.45 -3.68
N LYS A 345 14.30 12.30 -2.98
CA LYS A 345 14.78 13.08 -1.82
C LYS A 345 15.29 12.17 -0.70
N SER A 346 14.55 11.14 -0.37
CA SER A 346 14.92 10.17 0.68
C SER A 346 16.22 9.44 0.32
N ILE A 347 16.35 8.98 -0.93
CA ILE A 347 17.55 8.29 -1.41
C ILE A 347 18.76 9.22 -1.35
N ARG A 348 18.60 10.48 -1.77
CA ARG A 348 19.67 11.49 -1.72
C ARG A 348 20.12 11.78 -0.29
N GLN A 349 19.20 11.83 0.67
CA GLN A 349 19.53 12.00 2.09
C GLN A 349 20.32 10.82 2.65
N LEU A 350 19.95 9.59 2.29
CA LEU A 350 20.64 8.37 2.73
C LEU A 350 22.01 8.17 2.08
N TYR A 351 22.16 8.59 0.84
CA TYR A 351 23.34 8.31 0.00
C TYR A 351 23.89 9.58 -0.68
N SER A 352 24.08 10.64 0.10
CA SER A 352 24.47 11.97 -0.40
C SER A 352 25.77 12.00 -1.22
N ASN A 353 26.71 11.07 -0.97
CA ASN A 353 28.03 11.00 -1.61
C ASN A 353 28.14 9.87 -2.64
N ARG A 354 27.03 9.21 -2.99
CA ARG A 354 27.00 8.10 -3.94
C ARG A 354 26.26 8.49 -5.20
N LYS A 355 26.69 7.96 -6.36
CA LYS A 355 25.97 8.16 -7.63
C LYS A 355 24.65 7.38 -7.61
N ILE A 356 23.54 8.10 -7.79
CA ILE A 356 22.20 7.52 -7.79
C ILE A 356 21.68 7.48 -9.22
N THR A 357 21.43 6.26 -9.72
CA THR A 357 20.83 6.01 -11.03
C THR A 357 19.42 5.47 -10.86
N ALA A 358 18.43 6.10 -11.48
CA ALA A 358 17.07 5.56 -11.55
C ALA A 358 16.78 4.89 -12.88
N ILE A 359 16.12 3.73 -12.85
CA ILE A 359 15.44 3.17 -14.02
C ILE A 359 13.95 3.34 -13.76
N PHE A 360 13.28 4.17 -14.54
CA PHE A 360 11.87 4.52 -14.36
C PHE A 360 11.01 4.00 -15.51
N GLN A 361 9.98 3.22 -15.16
CA GLN A 361 8.93 2.81 -16.09
C GLN A 361 7.67 3.64 -15.81
N PRO A 362 7.33 4.64 -16.65
CA PRO A 362 6.10 5.40 -16.50
C PRO A 362 4.87 4.47 -16.59
N HIS A 363 3.86 4.76 -15.79
CA HIS A 363 2.62 3.98 -15.72
C HIS A 363 1.46 4.81 -16.23
N LEU A 364 0.74 4.31 -17.25
CA LEU A 364 -0.38 4.93 -17.97
C LEU A 364 0.04 6.07 -18.94
N TYR A 365 -0.56 6.05 -20.12
CA TYR A 365 -0.37 7.12 -21.11
C TYR A 365 -1.00 8.44 -20.66
N THR A 366 -2.20 8.38 -20.06
CA THR A 366 -2.88 9.58 -19.57
C THR A 366 -2.08 10.28 -18.50
N ARG A 367 -1.57 9.54 -17.51
CA ARG A 367 -0.75 10.11 -16.44
C ARG A 367 0.56 10.69 -16.97
N THR A 368 1.21 10.01 -17.93
CA THR A 368 2.44 10.52 -18.54
C THR A 368 2.17 11.81 -19.30
N ARG A 369 1.08 11.90 -20.08
CA ARG A 369 0.67 13.11 -20.79
C ARG A 369 0.43 14.28 -19.84
N ASP A 370 -0.26 14.03 -18.74
CA ASP A 370 -0.74 15.09 -17.85
C ASP A 370 0.36 15.58 -16.90
N PHE A 371 1.35 14.74 -16.56
CA PHE A 371 2.36 15.03 -15.52
C PHE A 371 3.81 14.88 -15.97
N TYR A 372 4.12 14.89 -17.28
CA TYR A 372 5.50 14.63 -17.75
C TYR A 372 6.53 15.66 -17.25
N LYS A 373 6.13 16.93 -17.03
CA LYS A 373 7.00 17.96 -16.49
C LYS A 373 7.33 17.70 -15.02
N GLU A 374 6.31 17.44 -14.22
CA GLU A 374 6.45 17.14 -12.80
C GLU A 374 7.23 15.83 -12.58
N PHE A 375 7.08 14.84 -13.47
CA PHE A 375 7.93 13.65 -13.47
C PHE A 375 9.39 14.00 -13.74
N ALA A 376 9.66 14.84 -14.75
CA ALA A 376 11.00 15.28 -15.07
C ALA A 376 11.64 16.06 -13.92
N ASP A 377 10.90 16.98 -13.28
CA ASP A 377 11.36 17.72 -12.11
C ASP A 377 11.70 16.81 -10.93
N ALA A 378 10.86 15.84 -10.64
CA ALA A 378 11.07 14.88 -9.56
C ALA A 378 12.30 13.98 -9.81
N LEU A 379 12.44 13.44 -11.01
CA LEU A 379 13.56 12.60 -11.41
C LEU A 379 14.88 13.36 -11.51
N SER A 380 14.83 14.66 -11.80
CA SER A 380 16.02 15.53 -11.89
C SER A 380 16.75 15.77 -10.56
N GLN A 381 16.22 15.24 -9.46
CA GLN A 381 16.92 15.16 -8.16
C GLN A 381 18.06 14.12 -8.16
N LEU A 382 18.11 13.25 -9.17
CA LEU A 382 19.04 12.12 -9.27
C LEU A 382 20.18 12.43 -10.24
N ASP A 383 21.26 11.65 -10.15
CA ASP A 383 22.44 11.89 -11.01
C ASP A 383 22.23 11.34 -12.42
N GLU A 384 21.48 10.24 -12.53
CA GLU A 384 21.22 9.59 -13.80
C GLU A 384 19.80 9.01 -13.84
N VAL A 385 19.13 9.21 -14.99
CA VAL A 385 17.77 8.72 -15.25
C VAL A 385 17.72 7.89 -16.54
N ILE A 386 17.29 6.64 -16.43
CA ILE A 386 17.08 5.73 -17.53
C ILE A 386 15.58 5.48 -17.65
N LEU A 387 14.99 5.89 -18.77
CA LEU A 387 13.54 5.76 -18.97
C LEU A 387 13.24 4.52 -19.79
N CYS A 388 12.30 3.70 -19.31
CA CYS A 388 11.70 2.62 -20.08
C CYS A 388 10.44 3.07 -20.83
N ASP A 389 9.93 2.23 -21.73
CA ASP A 389 8.64 2.45 -22.37
C ASP A 389 7.51 2.50 -21.32
N ILE A 390 6.45 3.26 -21.63
CA ILE A 390 5.27 3.39 -20.78
C ILE A 390 4.61 2.03 -20.61
N TYR A 391 4.33 1.63 -19.37
CA TYR A 391 3.48 0.49 -19.06
C TYR A 391 1.99 0.88 -19.22
N PRO A 392 1.28 0.31 -20.20
CA PRO A 392 -0.05 0.77 -20.55
C PRO A 392 -1.15 0.34 -19.57
N ALA A 393 -0.90 -0.73 -18.78
CA ALA A 393 -1.92 -1.41 -17.98
C ALA A 393 -3.16 -1.75 -18.85
N ARG A 394 -4.23 -0.97 -18.70
CA ARG A 394 -5.50 -1.15 -19.43
C ARG A 394 -5.75 -0.09 -20.51
N GLU A 395 -4.83 0.87 -20.66
CA GLU A 395 -4.99 1.97 -21.64
C GLU A 395 -4.50 1.56 -23.03
N GLN A 396 -5.06 2.21 -24.04
CA GLN A 396 -4.54 2.17 -25.40
C GLN A 396 -3.49 3.27 -25.59
N PRO A 397 -2.48 3.06 -26.44
CA PRO A 397 -1.50 4.08 -26.76
C PRO A 397 -2.15 5.39 -27.25
N ILE A 398 -1.66 6.51 -26.71
CA ILE A 398 -2.10 7.86 -27.13
C ILE A 398 -1.06 8.40 -28.11
N PRO A 399 -1.43 8.82 -29.34
CA PRO A 399 -0.50 9.37 -30.31
C PRO A 399 0.33 10.53 -29.74
N GLY A 400 1.65 10.46 -29.90
CA GLY A 400 2.60 11.48 -29.38
C GLY A 400 2.95 11.37 -27.89
N VAL A 401 2.34 10.43 -27.15
CA VAL A 401 2.66 10.22 -25.73
C VAL A 401 3.59 9.04 -25.57
N THR A 402 4.83 9.33 -25.25
CA THR A 402 5.88 8.35 -24.93
C THR A 402 6.73 8.83 -23.76
N SER A 403 7.60 7.98 -23.24
CA SER A 403 8.57 8.37 -22.20
C SER A 403 9.51 9.49 -22.65
N LYS A 404 9.59 9.75 -23.97
CA LYS A 404 10.37 10.88 -24.53
C LYS A 404 9.87 12.23 -24.02
N LEU A 405 8.59 12.38 -23.68
CA LEU A 405 8.08 13.62 -23.08
C LEU A 405 8.80 13.94 -21.76
N ILE A 406 9.04 12.94 -20.93
CA ILE A 406 9.79 13.08 -19.67
C ILE A 406 11.26 13.35 -19.99
N TYR A 407 11.86 12.54 -20.88
CA TYR A 407 13.27 12.64 -21.29
C TYR A 407 13.65 14.05 -21.75
N ASP A 408 12.84 14.66 -22.60
CA ASP A 408 13.11 15.99 -23.18
C ASP A 408 13.01 17.12 -22.13
N ASN A 409 12.34 16.87 -20.99
CA ASN A 409 12.12 17.85 -19.94
C ASN A 409 13.02 17.64 -18.70
N LEU A 410 13.85 16.59 -18.65
CA LEU A 410 14.83 16.42 -17.58
C LEU A 410 15.84 17.58 -17.57
N ALA A 411 16.22 18.05 -16.38
CA ALA A 411 17.12 19.16 -16.18
C ALA A 411 18.48 18.97 -16.87
N GLU A 412 19.13 20.07 -17.20
CA GLU A 412 20.51 20.06 -17.65
C GLU A 412 21.44 19.54 -16.54
N GLY A 413 22.40 18.67 -16.91
CA GLY A 413 23.35 18.06 -15.97
C GLY A 413 22.93 16.69 -15.47
N VAL A 414 21.66 16.26 -15.65
CA VAL A 414 21.23 14.88 -15.39
C VAL A 414 21.68 13.99 -16.54
N GLU A 415 22.45 12.94 -16.24
CA GLU A 415 22.74 11.91 -17.24
C GLU A 415 21.43 11.20 -17.61
N LYS A 416 21.14 11.04 -18.91
CA LYS A 416 19.84 10.49 -19.33
C LYS A 416 19.94 9.58 -20.54
N SER A 417 19.16 8.50 -20.50
CA SER A 417 19.03 7.56 -21.62
C SER A 417 17.63 6.95 -21.66
N MET A 418 17.31 6.30 -22.78
CA MET A 418 16.08 5.52 -22.96
C MET A 418 16.44 4.12 -23.39
N ILE A 419 15.78 3.11 -22.80
CA ILE A 419 15.97 1.69 -23.15
C ILE A 419 14.62 1.00 -23.14
N LYS A 420 14.54 -0.15 -23.81
CA LYS A 420 13.39 -1.04 -23.65
C LYS A 420 13.50 -1.79 -22.33
N LYS A 421 12.37 -2.11 -21.72
CA LYS A 421 12.33 -2.90 -20.49
C LYS A 421 13.16 -4.17 -20.59
N ASP A 422 13.09 -4.88 -21.72
CA ASP A 422 13.79 -6.15 -21.92
C ASP A 422 15.32 -6.02 -21.99
N GLU A 423 15.83 -4.82 -22.24
CA GLU A 423 17.26 -4.48 -22.29
C GLU A 423 17.86 -4.20 -20.90
N VAL A 424 17.04 -4.01 -19.86
CA VAL A 424 17.49 -3.63 -18.50
C VAL A 424 18.47 -4.65 -17.92
N ILE A 425 18.20 -5.95 -18.06
CA ILE A 425 19.08 -7.00 -17.53
C ILE A 425 20.46 -6.95 -18.19
N ASP A 426 20.52 -6.74 -19.50
CA ASP A 426 21.80 -6.69 -20.22
C ASP A 426 22.56 -5.39 -19.92
N LEU A 427 21.85 -4.29 -19.72
CA LEU A 427 22.45 -3.05 -19.21
C LEU A 427 23.09 -3.28 -17.83
N VAL A 428 22.37 -3.93 -16.89
CA VAL A 428 22.89 -4.19 -15.54
C VAL A 428 24.09 -5.14 -15.58
N LYS A 429 24.15 -6.09 -16.51
CA LYS A 429 25.34 -6.94 -16.70
C LYS A 429 26.53 -6.15 -17.23
N SER A 430 26.31 -5.23 -18.18
CA SER A 430 27.37 -4.53 -18.94
C SER A 430 28.04 -3.38 -18.17
N ARG A 431 27.37 -2.81 -17.16
CA ARG A 431 27.91 -1.68 -16.39
C ARG A 431 27.64 -1.82 -14.90
N ASP A 432 28.39 -1.10 -14.10
CA ASP A 432 28.27 -1.06 -12.66
C ASP A 432 27.38 0.10 -12.19
N PHE A 433 26.72 -0.09 -11.04
CA PHE A 433 25.85 0.89 -10.43
C PHE A 433 26.19 1.00 -8.94
N ASP A 434 26.30 2.21 -8.44
CA ASP A 434 26.55 2.48 -7.02
C ASP A 434 25.24 2.36 -6.21
N VAL A 435 24.28 3.26 -6.46
CA VAL A 435 22.90 3.15 -5.97
C VAL A 435 21.98 3.06 -7.18
N LEU A 436 21.32 1.94 -7.36
CA LEU A 436 20.33 1.71 -8.42
C LEU A 436 18.92 1.69 -7.84
N VAL A 437 18.04 2.49 -8.44
CA VAL A 437 16.63 2.60 -8.04
C VAL A 437 15.74 2.19 -9.19
N ILE A 438 14.85 1.25 -8.95
CA ILE A 438 13.81 0.83 -9.89
C ILE A 438 12.50 1.49 -9.46
N LEU A 439 11.96 2.36 -10.31
CA LEU A 439 10.76 3.14 -10.03
C LEU A 439 9.61 2.76 -10.95
N GLY A 440 8.39 2.70 -10.41
CA GLY A 440 7.15 2.56 -11.16
C GLY A 440 6.24 1.43 -10.73
N ALA A 441 4.96 1.55 -11.09
CA ALA A 441 3.89 0.60 -10.80
C ALA A 441 3.68 -0.45 -11.90
N GLY A 442 4.57 -0.49 -12.91
CA GLY A 442 4.52 -1.43 -14.02
C GLY A 442 5.05 -2.81 -13.66
N ASP A 443 5.52 -3.51 -14.69
CA ASP A 443 6.03 -4.89 -14.59
C ASP A 443 7.58 -4.97 -14.60
N LEU A 444 8.27 -3.83 -14.55
CA LEU A 444 9.72 -3.76 -14.48
C LEU A 444 10.24 -4.37 -13.16
N ASP A 445 9.48 -4.30 -12.08
CA ASP A 445 9.82 -4.88 -10.79
C ASP A 445 10.01 -6.41 -10.84
N ASN A 446 9.40 -7.10 -11.78
CA ASN A 446 9.63 -8.54 -11.99
C ASN A 446 11.10 -8.88 -12.31
N GLN A 447 11.89 -7.88 -12.72
CA GLN A 447 13.33 -8.05 -12.98
C GLN A 447 14.20 -7.82 -11.74
N VAL A 448 13.69 -7.17 -10.70
CA VAL A 448 14.45 -6.79 -9.49
C VAL A 448 15.19 -7.97 -8.85
N PRO A 449 14.60 -9.17 -8.68
CA PRO A 449 15.33 -10.30 -8.11
C PRO A 449 16.52 -10.77 -8.96
N LYS A 450 16.43 -10.61 -10.29
CA LYS A 450 17.54 -10.94 -11.21
C LYS A 450 18.61 -9.85 -11.15
N ILE A 451 18.21 -8.59 -11.10
CA ILE A 451 19.11 -7.43 -10.95
C ILE A 451 19.92 -7.57 -9.65
N ALA A 452 19.27 -7.88 -8.54
CA ALA A 452 19.92 -8.09 -7.25
C ALA A 452 21.01 -9.14 -7.33
N LYS A 453 20.73 -10.32 -7.90
CA LYS A 453 21.70 -11.40 -8.08
C LYS A 453 22.89 -11.00 -8.97
N ILE A 454 22.65 -10.21 -10.02
CA ILE A 454 23.72 -9.73 -10.90
C ILE A 454 24.63 -8.77 -10.14
N LEU A 455 24.06 -7.78 -9.43
CA LEU A 455 24.83 -6.82 -8.65
C LEU A 455 25.60 -7.49 -7.50
N GLU A 456 24.99 -8.43 -6.80
CA GLU A 456 25.61 -9.21 -5.74
C GLU A 456 26.82 -10.04 -6.25
N SER A 457 26.75 -10.52 -7.50
CA SER A 457 27.83 -11.30 -8.14
C SER A 457 29.00 -10.45 -8.62
N LYS A 458 28.85 -9.13 -8.73
CA LYS A 458 29.91 -8.20 -9.13
C LYS A 458 30.82 -7.92 -7.94
N LYS A 459 32.08 -8.39 -8.05
CA LYS A 459 33.13 -8.22 -7.04
C LYS A 459 33.78 -6.85 -7.12
#